data_80875077c6b62319eed8a0f47a39e093
#
_entry.id   80875077c6b62319eed8a0f47a39e093
#
_cell.length_a   1.000
_cell.length_b   1.000
_cell.length_c   1.000
_cell.angle_alpha   90.00
_cell.angle_beta   90.00
_cell.angle_gamma   90.00
#
_symmetry.space_group_name_H-M   'P 1'
#
loop_
_entity.id
_entity.type
_entity.pdbx_description
1 polymer ?
#
loop_
_entity_poly.entity_id
_entity_poly.type
_entity_poly.pdbx_seq_one_letter_code
_entity_poly.pdbx_strand_id
1 'polypeptide(L)'
;MFDSILVVCTGNICRSPIGERLLRQQLPGKRITSAGIFGLEGSPADLSAQDVAWRHGISLEGHRARKLTQQLMRESDLILVMEPAHLRFISAMAPELRGKSLLFGQWLEQKEIPDPYRKSREAFDYVFGLLGKASQEWAHRLSQKGMKH
;
A
#
# COMPACT_ATOMS: atom_id res chain seq x y z
N MET A 1 -9.58 -9.76 -13.27
CA MET A 1 -8.88 -10.78 -12.50
C MET A 1 -8.36 -10.23 -11.18
N PHE A 2 -7.49 -9.25 -11.19
CA PHE A 2 -7.10 -8.58 -9.95
C PHE A 2 -7.90 -7.29 -9.82
N ASP A 3 -9.18 -7.43 -9.50
CA ASP A 3 -10.08 -6.29 -9.47
C ASP A 3 -10.05 -5.53 -8.13
N SER A 4 -9.64 -6.21 -7.06
CA SER A 4 -9.56 -5.58 -5.74
C SER A 4 -8.17 -5.79 -5.15
N ILE A 5 -7.57 -4.70 -4.69
CA ILE A 5 -6.21 -4.68 -4.17
C ILE A 5 -6.24 -4.07 -2.77
N LEU A 6 -5.62 -4.74 -1.82
CA LEU A 6 -5.50 -4.26 -0.45
C LEU A 6 -4.04 -3.90 -0.18
N VAL A 7 -3.79 -2.65 0.18
CA VAL A 7 -2.44 -2.17 0.49
C VAL A 7 -2.29 -2.13 2.00
N VAL A 8 -1.24 -2.78 2.51
CA VAL A 8 -1.09 -2.99 3.96
C VAL A 8 0.25 -2.45 4.46
N CYS A 9 0.21 -1.70 5.55
CA CYS A 9 1.42 -1.33 6.28
C CYS A 9 1.15 -1.54 7.76
N THR A 10 1.95 -0.93 8.63
CA THR A 10 1.80 -1.16 10.06
C THR A 10 0.59 -0.43 10.64
N GLY A 11 0.58 0.90 10.55
CA GLY A 11 -0.47 1.71 11.20
C GLY A 11 -1.58 2.19 10.30
N ASN A 12 -1.44 2.01 9.00
CA ASN A 12 -2.39 2.51 7.99
C ASN A 12 -2.53 4.04 8.03
N ILE A 13 -1.45 4.74 8.34
CA ILE A 13 -1.46 6.21 8.37
C ILE A 13 -0.38 6.84 7.49
N CYS A 14 0.64 6.09 7.06
CA CYS A 14 1.70 6.64 6.21
C CYS A 14 1.81 5.93 4.87
N ARG A 15 2.47 4.77 4.86
CA ARG A 15 2.82 4.10 3.60
C ARG A 15 1.61 3.60 2.83
N SER A 16 0.70 2.91 3.49
CA SER A 16 -0.43 2.32 2.77
C SER A 16 -1.43 3.36 2.28
N PRO A 17 -1.71 4.46 3.01
CA PRO A 17 -2.57 5.49 2.43
C PRO A 17 -1.98 6.10 1.16
N ILE A 18 -0.68 6.35 1.14
CA ILE A 18 -0.02 6.89 -0.04
C ILE A 18 -0.08 5.89 -1.18
N GLY A 19 0.28 4.63 -0.90
CA GLY A 19 0.25 3.59 -1.92
C GLY A 19 -1.13 3.38 -2.50
N GLU A 20 -2.15 3.40 -1.64
CA GLU A 20 -3.53 3.27 -2.06
C GLU A 20 -3.91 4.36 -3.06
N ARG A 21 -3.62 5.62 -2.72
CA ARG A 21 -4.03 6.73 -3.57
C ARG A 21 -3.23 6.80 -4.86
N LEU A 22 -1.96 6.41 -4.83
CA LEU A 22 -1.16 6.32 -6.04
C LEU A 22 -1.70 5.26 -6.98
N LEU A 23 -2.05 4.09 -6.45
CA LEU A 23 -2.63 3.04 -7.29
C LEU A 23 -3.99 3.41 -7.83
N ARG A 24 -4.83 4.08 -7.02
CA ARG A 24 -6.12 4.54 -7.49
C ARG A 24 -5.99 5.47 -8.68
N GLN A 25 -5.00 6.33 -8.64
CA GLN A 25 -4.77 7.27 -9.73
C GLN A 25 -4.42 6.55 -11.01
N GLN A 26 -3.64 5.48 -10.92
CA GLN A 26 -3.16 4.77 -12.09
C GLN A 26 -4.07 3.63 -12.54
N LEU A 27 -4.91 3.13 -11.65
CA LEU A 27 -5.80 2.01 -11.95
C LEU A 27 -7.23 2.37 -11.53
N PRO A 28 -7.83 3.37 -12.18
CA PRO A 28 -9.13 3.90 -11.72
C PRO A 28 -10.28 2.90 -11.81
N GLY A 29 -10.13 1.85 -12.59
CA GLY A 29 -11.19 0.85 -12.71
C GLY A 29 -11.14 -0.23 -11.65
N LYS A 30 -10.15 -0.22 -10.76
CA LYS A 30 -10.01 -1.25 -9.75
C LYS A 30 -10.41 -0.72 -8.38
N ARG A 31 -10.81 -1.64 -7.49
CA ARG A 31 -11.14 -1.27 -6.12
C ARG A 31 -9.89 -1.42 -5.27
N ILE A 32 -9.36 -0.29 -4.83
CA ILE A 32 -8.11 -0.26 -4.08
C ILE A 32 -8.37 0.32 -2.71
N THR A 33 -8.03 -0.42 -1.67
CA THR A 33 -8.24 -0.03 -0.29
C THR A 33 -6.97 -0.29 0.50
N SER A 34 -6.96 0.09 1.78
CA SER A 34 -5.78 -0.11 2.62
C SER A 34 -6.18 -0.44 4.04
N ALA A 35 -5.24 -1.02 4.78
CA ALA A 35 -5.40 -1.36 6.19
C ALA A 35 -4.04 -1.47 6.83
N GLY A 36 -4.01 -1.59 8.17
CA GLY A 36 -2.77 -1.73 8.90
C GLY A 36 -2.79 -2.91 9.84
N ILE A 37 -1.65 -3.58 9.97
CA ILE A 37 -1.52 -4.72 10.87
C ILE A 37 -1.91 -4.31 12.30
N PHE A 38 -1.44 -3.14 12.72
CA PHE A 38 -1.83 -2.51 13.96
C PHE A 38 -2.47 -1.16 13.65
N GLY A 39 -3.50 -1.21 12.79
CA GLY A 39 -4.13 0.01 12.31
C GLY A 39 -4.64 0.89 13.45
N LEU A 40 -4.37 2.18 13.34
CA LEU A 40 -4.81 3.18 14.32
C LEU A 40 -6.22 3.61 13.95
N GLU A 41 -7.17 2.76 14.20
CA GLU A 41 -8.53 2.88 13.71
C GLU A 41 -9.13 4.27 13.90
N GLY A 42 -9.69 4.80 12.81
CA GLY A 42 -10.31 6.10 12.82
C GLY A 42 -9.37 7.28 12.63
N SER A 43 -8.05 7.04 12.71
CA SER A 43 -7.09 8.14 12.57
C SER A 43 -6.99 8.61 11.13
N PRO A 44 -6.84 9.90 10.91
CA PRO A 44 -6.51 10.40 9.57
C PRO A 44 -5.08 10.00 9.21
N ALA A 45 -4.70 10.24 7.97
CA ALA A 45 -3.33 10.02 7.56
C ALA A 45 -2.40 10.93 8.38
N ASP A 46 -1.19 10.46 8.63
CA ASP A 46 -0.17 11.23 9.32
C ASP A 46 0.08 12.56 8.61
N LEU A 47 0.31 13.63 9.37
CA LEU A 47 0.46 14.96 8.77
C LEU A 47 1.65 15.04 7.82
N SER A 48 2.76 14.40 8.16
CA SER A 48 3.92 14.40 7.27
C SER A 48 3.64 13.61 6.00
N ALA A 49 2.86 12.54 6.11
CA ALA A 49 2.43 11.78 4.94
C ALA A 49 1.51 12.62 4.06
N GLN A 50 0.58 13.36 4.68
CA GLN A 50 -0.28 14.25 3.92
C GLN A 50 0.52 15.32 3.19
N ASP A 51 1.52 15.89 3.87
CA ASP A 51 2.34 16.94 3.30
C ASP A 51 3.13 16.45 2.09
N VAL A 52 3.82 15.33 2.22
CA VAL A 52 4.63 14.82 1.10
C VAL A 52 3.75 14.45 -0.08
N ALA A 53 2.61 13.84 0.19
CA ALA A 53 1.68 13.45 -0.89
C ALA A 53 1.14 14.69 -1.60
N TRP A 54 0.74 15.69 -0.83
CA TRP A 54 0.17 16.92 -1.39
C TRP A 54 1.18 17.64 -2.27
N ARG A 55 2.44 17.68 -1.84
CA ARG A 55 3.49 18.33 -2.64
C ARG A 55 3.69 17.65 -4.00
N HIS A 56 3.26 16.40 -4.12
CA HIS A 56 3.33 15.65 -5.38
C HIS A 56 1.96 15.48 -6.03
N GLY A 57 0.99 16.26 -5.60
CA GLY A 57 -0.33 16.28 -6.26
C GLY A 57 -1.28 15.17 -5.84
N ILE A 58 -0.99 14.49 -4.74
CA ILE A 58 -1.83 13.41 -4.24
C ILE A 58 -2.50 13.85 -2.94
N SER A 59 -3.83 13.74 -2.86
CA SER A 59 -4.55 14.07 -1.65
C SER A 59 -4.81 12.82 -0.82
N LEU A 60 -4.55 12.92 0.48
CA LEU A 60 -4.93 11.86 1.42
C LEU A 60 -6.15 12.25 2.24
N GLU A 61 -6.85 13.28 1.79
CA GLU A 61 -8.04 13.74 2.48
C GLU A 61 -9.09 12.63 2.54
N GLY A 62 -9.76 12.54 3.69
CA GLY A 62 -10.81 11.53 3.87
C GLY A 62 -10.29 10.17 4.28
N HIS A 63 -8.97 9.96 4.29
CA HIS A 63 -8.44 8.69 4.72
C HIS A 63 -8.74 8.45 6.20
N ARG A 64 -9.18 7.24 6.52
CA ARG A 64 -9.37 6.80 7.89
C ARG A 64 -8.70 5.44 8.05
N ALA A 65 -7.77 5.37 8.98
CA ALA A 65 -7.04 4.14 9.23
C ALA A 65 -7.98 3.04 9.72
N ARG A 66 -7.69 1.81 9.33
CA ARG A 66 -8.44 0.66 9.81
C ARG A 66 -7.51 -0.52 10.00
N LYS A 67 -7.93 -1.41 10.90
CA LYS A 67 -7.13 -2.58 11.22
C LYS A 67 -7.34 -3.68 10.21
N LEU A 68 -6.25 -4.38 9.90
CA LEU A 68 -6.31 -5.52 8.99
C LEU A 68 -7.12 -6.64 9.63
N THR A 69 -8.01 -7.24 8.84
CA THR A 69 -8.80 -8.39 9.27
C THR A 69 -8.71 -9.48 8.23
N GLN A 70 -9.00 -10.71 8.64
CA GLN A 70 -9.03 -11.82 7.69
C GLN A 70 -10.07 -11.60 6.61
N GLN A 71 -11.20 -11.00 6.97
CA GLN A 71 -12.25 -10.73 5.99
C GLN A 71 -11.76 -9.78 4.91
N LEU A 72 -11.11 -8.67 5.30
CA LEU A 72 -10.57 -7.73 4.32
C LEU A 72 -9.62 -8.43 3.36
N MET A 73 -8.80 -9.33 3.90
CA MET A 73 -7.85 -10.06 3.07
C MET A 73 -8.55 -11.03 2.13
N ARG A 74 -9.58 -11.73 2.62
CA ARG A 74 -10.30 -12.70 1.78
C ARG A 74 -11.04 -12.01 0.64
N GLU A 75 -11.53 -10.79 0.88
CA GLU A 75 -12.28 -10.05 -0.12
C GLU A 75 -11.39 -9.44 -1.20
N SER A 76 -10.07 -9.48 -1.01
CA SER A 76 -9.15 -8.85 -1.94
C SER A 76 -8.52 -9.90 -2.84
N ASP A 77 -8.32 -9.54 -4.11
CA ASP A 77 -7.67 -10.43 -5.06
C ASP A 77 -6.17 -10.41 -4.90
N LEU A 78 -5.62 -9.31 -4.42
CA LEU A 78 -4.19 -9.12 -4.27
C LEU A 78 -3.94 -8.29 -3.01
N ILE A 79 -2.93 -8.68 -2.25
CA ILE A 79 -2.54 -7.98 -1.02
C ILE A 79 -1.11 -7.53 -1.17
N LEU A 80 -0.87 -6.23 -1.06
CA LEU A 80 0.46 -5.65 -1.22
C LEU A 80 0.92 -5.05 0.09
N VAL A 81 2.01 -5.59 0.62
CA VAL A 81 2.53 -5.17 1.92
C VAL A 81 3.88 -4.47 1.75
N MET A 82 4.31 -3.76 2.79
CA MET A 82 5.49 -2.90 2.70
C MET A 82 6.79 -3.58 3.11
N GLU A 83 6.71 -4.61 3.95
CA GLU A 83 7.90 -5.25 4.53
C GLU A 83 7.72 -6.75 4.59
N PRO A 84 8.83 -7.50 4.54
CA PRO A 84 8.75 -8.96 4.73
C PRO A 84 8.09 -9.36 6.06
N ALA A 85 8.25 -8.53 7.11
CA ALA A 85 7.59 -8.82 8.38
C ALA A 85 6.07 -8.84 8.24
N HIS A 86 5.51 -8.02 7.36
CA HIS A 86 4.07 -8.03 7.11
C HIS A 86 3.63 -9.34 6.46
N LEU A 87 4.47 -9.89 5.57
CA LEU A 87 4.16 -11.17 4.95
C LEU A 87 4.15 -12.28 5.99
N ARG A 88 5.11 -12.25 6.92
CA ARG A 88 5.16 -13.24 7.99
C ARG A 88 3.92 -13.14 8.88
N PHE A 89 3.48 -11.91 9.15
CA PHE A 89 2.27 -11.71 9.96
C PHE A 89 1.05 -12.33 9.28
N ILE A 90 0.90 -12.08 7.98
CA ILE A 90 -0.22 -12.62 7.22
C ILE A 90 -0.15 -14.15 7.19
N SER A 91 1.05 -14.70 6.98
CA SER A 91 1.21 -16.15 6.96
C SER A 91 0.82 -16.80 8.29
N ALA A 92 1.10 -16.12 9.40
CA ALA A 92 0.73 -16.62 10.70
C ALA A 92 -0.77 -16.51 10.95
N MET A 93 -1.37 -15.41 10.49
CA MET A 93 -2.79 -15.14 10.71
C MET A 93 -3.67 -16.00 9.80
N ALA A 94 -3.28 -16.12 8.53
CA ALA A 94 -4.09 -16.80 7.53
C ALA A 94 -3.17 -17.38 6.46
N PRO A 95 -2.58 -18.56 6.73
CA PRO A 95 -1.60 -19.15 5.80
C PRO A 95 -2.14 -19.34 4.38
N GLU A 96 -3.43 -19.58 4.25
CA GLU A 96 -4.04 -19.82 2.95
C GLU A 96 -4.03 -18.57 2.07
N LEU A 97 -3.82 -17.40 2.66
CA LEU A 97 -3.83 -16.15 1.91
C LEU A 97 -2.43 -15.71 1.50
N ARG A 98 -1.40 -16.46 1.90
CA ARG A 98 -0.01 -16.08 1.59
C ARG A 98 0.25 -16.03 0.09
N GLY A 99 -0.43 -16.88 -0.67
CA GLY A 99 -0.19 -16.98 -2.11
C GLY A 99 -0.59 -15.75 -2.90
N LYS A 100 -1.47 -14.91 -2.35
CA LYS A 100 -1.87 -13.66 -3.02
C LYS A 100 -1.30 -12.43 -2.33
N SER A 101 -0.32 -12.61 -1.44
CA SER A 101 0.30 -11.52 -0.69
C SER A 101 1.73 -11.32 -1.19
N LEU A 102 2.03 -10.12 -1.69
CA LEU A 102 3.32 -9.78 -2.25
C LEU A 102 3.79 -8.45 -1.70
N LEU A 103 5.05 -8.10 -1.95
CA LEU A 103 5.59 -6.82 -1.51
C LEU A 103 5.17 -5.71 -2.46
N PHE A 104 4.83 -4.56 -1.91
CA PHE A 104 4.52 -3.39 -2.72
C PHE A 104 5.73 -3.02 -3.58
N GLY A 105 6.93 -3.14 -3.00
CA GLY A 105 8.18 -2.90 -3.72
C GLY A 105 8.72 -4.10 -4.47
N GLN A 106 7.89 -5.07 -4.80
CA GLN A 106 8.30 -6.35 -5.39
C GLN A 106 9.21 -6.19 -6.59
N TRP A 107 8.96 -5.18 -7.39
CA TRP A 107 9.67 -4.99 -8.66
C TRP A 107 10.79 -3.97 -8.57
N LEU A 108 11.08 -3.46 -7.39
CA LEU A 108 12.16 -2.51 -7.17
C LEU A 108 13.41 -3.26 -6.71
N GLU A 109 14.55 -2.62 -6.91
CA GLU A 109 15.80 -3.14 -6.39
C GLU A 109 15.73 -3.27 -4.87
N GLN A 110 15.29 -2.21 -4.21
CA GLN A 110 14.99 -2.27 -2.78
C GLN A 110 13.53 -2.63 -2.61
N LYS A 111 13.27 -3.87 -2.24
CA LYS A 111 11.90 -4.37 -2.18
C LYS A 111 11.14 -3.92 -0.94
N GLU A 112 11.85 -3.67 0.15
CA GLU A 112 11.22 -3.21 1.38
C GLU A 112 11.03 -1.70 1.33
N ILE A 113 9.81 -1.24 1.66
CA ILE A 113 9.53 0.19 1.77
C ILE A 113 9.67 0.56 3.23
N PRO A 114 10.71 1.31 3.61
CA PRO A 114 10.93 1.62 5.03
C PRO A 114 9.83 2.50 5.61
N ASP A 115 9.69 2.45 6.93
CA ASP A 115 8.66 3.20 7.64
C ASP A 115 9.18 4.59 7.97
N PRO A 116 8.60 5.67 7.41
CA PRO A 116 9.07 7.02 7.68
C PRO A 116 8.45 7.66 8.92
N TYR A 117 7.56 6.95 9.60
CA TYR A 117 6.80 7.51 10.72
C TYR A 117 7.74 8.08 11.77
N ARG A 118 7.49 9.34 12.16
CA ARG A 118 8.28 10.10 13.13
C ARG A 118 9.72 10.34 12.69
N LYS A 119 9.99 10.22 11.40
CA LYS A 119 11.31 10.49 10.86
C LYS A 119 11.30 11.83 10.13
N SER A 120 12.43 12.17 9.50
CA SER A 120 12.63 13.47 8.89
C SER A 120 11.79 13.64 7.63
N ARG A 121 11.70 14.90 7.19
CA ARG A 121 11.05 15.22 5.92
C ARG A 121 11.71 14.47 4.76
N GLU A 122 13.04 14.37 4.81
CA GLU A 122 13.79 13.66 3.78
C GLU A 122 13.41 12.18 3.74
N ALA A 123 13.15 11.59 4.91
CA ALA A 123 12.72 10.19 4.96
C ALA A 123 11.36 10.03 4.27
N PHE A 124 10.43 10.96 4.49
CA PHE A 124 9.14 10.92 3.83
C PHE A 124 9.30 11.11 2.32
N ASP A 125 10.17 12.02 1.89
CA ASP A 125 10.41 12.23 0.46
C ASP A 125 10.95 10.96 -0.19
N TYR A 126 11.90 10.31 0.48
CA TYR A 126 12.50 9.08 -0.03
C TYR A 126 11.44 7.97 -0.16
N VAL A 127 10.64 7.79 0.88
CA VAL A 127 9.62 6.76 0.87
C VAL A 127 8.55 7.05 -0.17
N PHE A 128 8.17 8.31 -0.33
CA PHE A 128 7.20 8.68 -1.37
C PHE A 128 7.75 8.31 -2.74
N GLY A 129 9.03 8.58 -2.98
CA GLY A 129 9.66 8.21 -4.26
C GLY A 129 9.60 6.72 -4.52
N LEU A 130 9.89 5.92 -3.49
CA LEU A 130 9.81 4.46 -3.63
C LEU A 130 8.38 4.01 -3.92
N LEU A 131 7.41 4.56 -3.18
CA LEU A 131 6.01 4.20 -3.38
C LEU A 131 5.53 4.59 -4.78
N GLY A 132 6.00 5.73 -5.27
CA GLY A 132 5.65 6.16 -6.63
C GLY A 132 6.17 5.21 -7.68
N LYS A 133 7.43 4.83 -7.58
CA LYS A 133 8.01 3.88 -8.54
C LYS A 133 7.34 2.52 -8.44
N ALA A 134 7.11 2.05 -7.21
CA ALA A 134 6.47 0.75 -7.02
C ALA A 134 5.07 0.73 -7.59
N SER A 135 4.30 1.80 -7.38
CA SER A 135 2.93 1.85 -7.89
C SER A 135 2.91 1.85 -9.42
N GLN A 136 3.88 2.50 -10.05
CA GLN A 136 3.99 2.47 -11.50
C GLN A 136 4.25 1.07 -12.01
N GLU A 137 5.15 0.33 -11.35
CA GLU A 137 5.44 -1.03 -11.74
C GLU A 137 4.24 -1.94 -11.59
N TRP A 138 3.53 -1.83 -10.47
CA TRP A 138 2.33 -2.63 -10.28
C TRP A 138 1.24 -2.26 -11.28
N ALA A 139 1.05 -0.96 -11.52
CA ALA A 139 0.05 -0.51 -12.47
C ALA A 139 0.33 -1.05 -13.87
N HIS A 140 1.59 -1.03 -14.27
CA HIS A 140 1.98 -1.57 -15.57
C HIS A 140 1.64 -3.06 -15.67
N ARG A 141 1.96 -3.82 -14.63
CA ARG A 141 1.74 -5.27 -14.65
C ARG A 141 0.29 -5.66 -14.53
N LEU A 142 -0.50 -4.83 -13.85
CA LEU A 142 -1.92 -5.14 -13.62
C LEU A 142 -2.83 -4.55 -14.69
N SER A 143 -2.31 -3.73 -15.56
CA SER A 143 -3.14 -3.15 -16.61
C SER A 143 -3.38 -4.20 -17.69
N GLN A 144 -4.52 -4.12 -18.34
CA GLN A 144 -4.87 -5.06 -19.40
C GLN A 144 -3.86 -5.05 -20.53
N LYS A 145 -3.38 -3.87 -20.85
CA LYS A 145 -2.45 -3.74 -21.96
C LYS A 145 -1.14 -4.44 -21.68
N GLY A 146 -0.67 -4.36 -20.47
CA GLY A 146 0.57 -5.01 -20.11
C GLY A 146 0.49 -6.51 -20.13
N MET A 147 -0.70 -7.07 -20.08
CA MET A 147 -0.91 -8.51 -20.00
C MET A 147 -1.22 -9.16 -21.33
N LYS A 148 -1.48 -8.37 -22.33
CA LYS A 148 -1.78 -8.94 -23.63
C LYS A 148 -0.55 -9.36 -24.34
N HIS A 149 -0.68 -10.02 -24.84
CA HIS A 149 0.29 -10.24 -25.62
C HIS A 149 0.72 -10.81 -26.05
#